data_02083be39a9dc828ace0910a21fbfd8b
#
_entry.id   02083be39a9dc828ace0910a21fbfd8b
#
_cell.length_a   1.000
_cell.length_b   1.000
_cell.length_c   1.000
_cell.angle_alpha   90.00
_cell.angle_beta   90.00
_cell.angle_gamma   90.00
#
_symmetry.space_group_name_H-M   'P 1'
#
loop_
_entity.id
_entity.type
_entity.pdbx_description
1 polymer ?
#
loop_
_entity_poly.entity_id
_entity_poly.type
_entity_poly.pdbx_seq_one_letter_code
_entity_poly.pdbx_strand_id
1 'polypeptide(L)'
;DDNYVAARKKAVKQALKNGLEAALEEMLGGEEFEASQRDLRKILRRSSHYVRSYHFLEAYDDLINKTSDVKLEMRFFPSAVNQALAGIGVIAGPVSENKVALLINEKSFTTAPVTSFWDIIPISETQLTSNLIEGGIEVMSRTELREIISEKTVLSAIKGNLSSARKIGLKAGADIVIVGTAVSKLRGENAKEDIKTVQANINVKMVSTLESLLITAKTEFSTIKHENALQAELEAFDSASEKLASFLAPSLHRYREKGAEAPVKKVPEASPLSMSDM
;
A
#
# COMPACT_ATOMS: atom_id res chain seq x y z
N ASP A 1 41.77 24.36 4.83
CA ASP A 1 41.18 23.05 5.22
C ASP A 1 39.66 23.09 5.38
N ASP A 2 39.09 24.25 5.78
CA ASP A 2 37.64 24.36 6.02
C ASP A 2 36.75 24.21 4.77
N ASN A 3 37.27 24.44 3.60
CA ASN A 3 36.50 24.47 2.36
C ASN A 3 36.09 23.07 1.86
N TYR A 4 36.85 22.03 2.21
CA TYR A 4 36.63 20.67 1.85
C TYR A 4 35.52 20.01 2.68
N VAL A 5 35.54 20.20 3.98
CA VAL A 5 34.49 19.70 4.90
C VAL A 5 33.13 20.34 4.54
N ALA A 6 33.15 21.61 4.15
CA ALA A 6 31.95 22.31 3.69
C ALA A 6 31.44 21.74 2.35
N ALA A 7 32.31 21.41 1.39
CA ALA A 7 31.94 20.79 0.13
C ALA A 7 31.28 19.41 0.36
N ARG A 8 31.87 18.57 1.21
CA ARG A 8 31.31 17.25 1.55
C ARG A 8 29.96 17.34 2.26
N LYS A 9 29.81 18.25 3.22
CA LYS A 9 28.50 18.51 3.86
C LYS A 9 27.44 18.93 2.83
N LYS A 10 27.82 19.77 1.86
CA LYS A 10 26.92 20.22 0.80
C LYS A 10 26.54 19.06 -0.13
N ALA A 11 27.49 18.21 -0.52
CA ALA A 11 27.26 17.02 -1.34
C ALA A 11 26.30 16.04 -0.64
N VAL A 12 26.53 15.73 0.63
CA VAL A 12 25.63 14.88 1.43
C VAL A 12 24.21 15.48 1.49
N LYS A 13 24.10 16.78 1.79
CA LYS A 13 22.79 17.44 1.84
C LYS A 13 22.06 17.38 0.50
N GLN A 14 22.77 17.54 -0.61
CA GLN A 14 22.20 17.42 -1.95
C GLN A 14 21.79 15.97 -2.26
N ALA A 15 22.61 14.98 -1.89
CA ALA A 15 22.29 13.57 -2.07
C ALA A 15 21.04 13.17 -1.27
N LEU A 16 20.90 13.62 0.00
CA LEU A 16 19.70 13.39 0.81
C LEU A 16 18.44 14.00 0.16
N LYS A 17 18.58 15.19 -0.44
CA LYS A 17 17.47 15.84 -1.15
C LYS A 17 17.09 15.05 -2.40
N ASN A 18 18.05 14.68 -3.22
CA ASN A 18 17.81 13.92 -4.46
C ASN A 18 17.19 12.55 -4.16
N GLY A 19 17.68 11.87 -3.12
CA GLY A 19 17.11 10.58 -2.71
C GLY A 19 15.68 10.68 -2.19
N LEU A 20 15.36 11.73 -1.43
CA LEU A 20 13.98 11.99 -1.01
C LEU A 20 13.10 12.34 -2.21
N GLU A 21 13.60 13.13 -3.16
CA GLU A 21 12.89 13.48 -4.39
C GLU A 21 12.54 12.24 -5.21
N ALA A 22 13.49 11.33 -5.45
CA ALA A 22 13.28 10.06 -6.14
C ALA A 22 12.26 9.17 -5.38
N ALA A 23 12.35 9.11 -4.05
CA ALA A 23 11.38 8.35 -3.25
C ALA A 23 9.97 8.93 -3.34
N LEU A 24 9.81 10.26 -3.35
CA LEU A 24 8.52 10.91 -3.51
C LEU A 24 7.94 10.70 -4.91
N GLU A 25 8.76 10.75 -5.96
CA GLU A 25 8.35 10.44 -7.33
C GLU A 25 7.89 8.99 -7.47
N GLU A 26 8.61 8.04 -6.89
CA GLU A 26 8.20 6.64 -6.86
C GLU A 26 6.88 6.44 -6.07
N MET A 27 6.69 7.18 -4.97
CA MET A 27 5.49 7.10 -4.14
C MET A 27 4.24 7.64 -4.85
N LEU A 28 4.35 8.79 -5.48
CA LEU A 28 3.22 9.52 -6.07
C LEU A 28 2.97 9.10 -7.52
N GLY A 29 4.02 8.65 -8.21
CA GLY A 29 4.04 8.48 -9.66
C GLY A 29 4.30 9.81 -10.38
N GLY A 30 4.91 9.76 -11.58
CA GLY A 30 5.44 10.93 -12.28
C GLY A 30 4.42 12.06 -12.48
N GLU A 31 3.20 11.75 -12.94
CA GLU A 31 2.16 12.76 -13.20
C GLU A 31 1.78 13.52 -11.92
N GLU A 32 1.59 12.84 -10.81
CA GLU A 32 1.17 13.45 -9.55
C GLU A 32 2.32 14.18 -8.85
N PHE A 33 3.54 13.65 -9.01
CA PHE A 33 4.76 14.30 -8.55
C PHE A 33 4.98 15.64 -9.26
N GLU A 34 4.85 15.67 -10.59
CA GLU A 34 4.97 16.91 -11.38
C GLU A 34 3.89 17.94 -11.01
N ALA A 35 2.63 17.49 -10.89
CA ALA A 35 1.52 18.36 -10.49
C ALA A 35 1.72 18.97 -9.10
N SER A 36 2.34 18.24 -8.19
CA SER A 36 2.55 18.64 -6.78
C SER A 36 3.93 19.27 -6.53
N GLN A 37 4.78 19.43 -7.53
CA GLN A 37 6.19 19.83 -7.39
C GLN A 37 6.38 21.14 -6.58
N ARG A 38 5.46 22.08 -6.72
CA ARG A 38 5.52 23.36 -6.00
C ARG A 38 5.40 23.16 -4.48
N ASP A 39 4.51 22.30 -4.04
CA ASP A 39 4.26 22.03 -2.62
C ASP A 39 5.29 21.08 -2.04
N LEU A 40 5.76 20.10 -2.81
CA LEU A 40 6.84 19.20 -2.44
C LEU A 40 8.16 19.91 -2.13
N ARG A 41 8.41 21.11 -2.67
CA ARG A 41 9.59 21.93 -2.33
C ARG A 41 9.71 22.21 -0.83
N LYS A 42 8.58 22.29 -0.10
CA LYS A 42 8.57 22.50 1.37
C LYS A 42 9.17 21.30 2.09
N ILE A 43 8.86 20.09 1.63
CA ILE A 43 9.37 18.81 2.16
C ILE A 43 10.84 18.66 1.79
N LEU A 44 11.19 18.87 0.51
CA LEU A 44 12.56 18.72 -0.02
C LEU A 44 13.58 19.65 0.64
N ARG A 45 13.16 20.84 1.09
CA ARG A 45 14.03 21.75 1.85
C ARG A 45 14.46 21.20 3.21
N ARG A 46 13.69 20.27 3.79
CA ARG A 46 13.93 19.62 5.08
C ARG A 46 14.25 18.13 4.93
N SER A 47 14.86 17.73 3.82
CA SER A 47 15.09 16.33 3.47
C SER A 47 15.76 15.50 4.59
N SER A 48 16.71 16.07 5.30
CA SER A 48 17.39 15.41 6.42
C SER A 48 16.45 15.02 7.58
N HIS A 49 15.32 15.70 7.74
CA HIS A 49 14.33 15.39 8.78
C HIS A 49 13.58 14.08 8.51
N TYR A 50 13.51 13.67 7.25
CA TYR A 50 12.78 12.48 6.83
C TYR A 50 13.68 11.26 6.66
N VAL A 51 15.01 11.42 6.77
CA VAL A 51 15.98 10.34 6.65
C VAL A 51 16.19 9.64 7.99
N ARG A 52 15.90 8.34 8.04
CA ARG A 52 16.11 7.49 9.21
C ARG A 52 17.59 7.12 9.39
N SER A 53 18.23 6.76 8.29
CA SER A 53 19.66 6.40 8.24
C SER A 53 20.16 6.51 6.82
N TYR A 54 21.45 6.71 6.65
CA TYR A 54 22.12 6.61 5.37
C TYR A 54 23.51 5.98 5.53
N HIS A 55 23.98 5.33 4.47
CA HIS A 55 25.31 4.74 4.37
C HIS A 55 26.01 5.26 3.14
N PHE A 56 27.29 5.55 3.26
CA PHE A 56 28.11 5.88 2.10
C PHE A 56 28.41 4.59 1.31
N LEU A 57 28.02 4.57 0.04
CA LEU A 57 28.44 3.54 -0.90
C LEU A 57 29.75 3.94 -1.57
N GLU A 58 29.86 5.20 -1.98
CA GLU A 58 31.01 5.77 -2.63
C GLU A 58 31.19 7.22 -2.16
N ALA A 59 32.42 7.66 -2.01
CA ALA A 59 32.77 9.04 -1.75
C ALA A 59 34.09 9.36 -2.47
N TYR A 60 34.06 10.37 -3.33
CA TYR A 60 35.22 10.86 -4.05
C TYR A 60 35.40 12.35 -3.79
N ASP A 61 36.60 12.73 -3.47
CA ASP A 61 36.96 14.09 -3.12
C ASP A 61 38.04 14.61 -4.08
N ASP A 62 37.69 15.61 -4.89
CA ASP A 62 38.62 16.29 -5.78
C ASP A 62 39.24 17.50 -5.05
N LEU A 63 40.47 17.33 -4.64
CA LEU A 63 41.22 18.34 -3.90
C LEU A 63 41.62 19.54 -4.78
N ILE A 64 41.71 19.35 -6.10
CA ILE A 64 42.11 20.37 -7.05
C ILE A 64 40.93 21.31 -7.32
N ASN A 65 39.77 20.74 -7.65
CA ASN A 65 38.56 21.50 -7.96
C ASN A 65 37.72 21.80 -6.70
N LYS A 66 38.13 21.33 -5.53
CA LYS A 66 37.42 21.48 -4.24
C LYS A 66 35.96 21.03 -4.32
N THR A 67 35.72 19.90 -5.01
CA THR A 67 34.41 19.26 -5.12
C THR A 67 34.40 17.95 -4.38
N SER A 68 33.22 17.48 -3.99
CA SER A 68 33.02 16.19 -3.36
C SER A 68 31.79 15.55 -3.96
N ASP A 69 31.95 14.32 -4.45
CA ASP A 69 30.86 13.48 -4.96
C ASP A 69 30.60 12.35 -3.97
N VAL A 70 29.31 12.12 -3.68
CA VAL A 70 28.90 11.09 -2.74
C VAL A 70 27.73 10.30 -3.32
N LYS A 71 27.79 8.97 -3.12
CA LYS A 71 26.70 8.05 -3.39
C LYS A 71 26.24 7.44 -2.09
N LEU A 72 24.96 7.61 -1.77
CA LEU A 72 24.39 7.21 -0.50
C LEU A 72 23.27 6.18 -0.72
N GLU A 73 23.23 5.17 0.13
CA GLU A 73 22.04 4.36 0.37
C GLU A 73 21.30 4.97 1.56
N MET A 74 19.97 5.19 1.41
CA MET A 74 19.16 5.89 2.40
C MET A 74 17.93 5.11 2.78
N ARG A 75 17.54 5.26 4.05
CA ARG A 75 16.23 4.80 4.56
C ARG A 75 15.50 6.00 5.12
N PHE A 76 14.22 6.12 4.78
CA PHE A 76 13.36 7.21 5.23
C PHE A 76 12.45 6.76 6.38
N PHE A 77 11.87 7.73 7.10
CA PHE A 77 10.76 7.51 8.02
C PHE A 77 9.44 7.58 7.24
N PRO A 78 8.78 6.45 6.90
CA PRO A 78 7.59 6.46 6.04
C PRO A 78 6.44 7.28 6.63
N SER A 79 6.19 7.15 7.93
CA SER A 79 5.14 7.89 8.63
C SER A 79 5.37 9.41 8.59
N ALA A 80 6.61 9.88 8.80
CA ALA A 80 6.93 11.30 8.75
C ALA A 80 6.77 11.88 7.34
N VAL A 81 7.17 11.13 6.29
CA VAL A 81 6.97 11.53 4.90
C VAL A 81 5.48 11.62 4.57
N ASN A 82 4.68 10.63 4.95
CA ASN A 82 3.24 10.62 4.71
C ASN A 82 2.53 11.76 5.46
N GLN A 83 2.89 11.99 6.73
CA GLN A 83 2.34 13.12 7.49
C GLN A 83 2.67 14.47 6.83
N ALA A 84 3.86 14.61 6.29
CA ALA A 84 4.25 15.82 5.56
C ALA A 84 3.47 16.00 4.25
N LEU A 85 3.27 14.91 3.48
CA LEU A 85 2.47 14.91 2.25
C LEU A 85 1.01 15.27 2.54
N ALA A 86 0.44 14.73 3.62
CA ALA A 86 -0.89 15.08 4.09
C ALA A 86 -0.98 16.56 4.49
N GLY A 87 0.02 17.05 5.22
CA GLY A 87 0.08 18.45 5.68
C GLY A 87 0.17 19.49 4.54
N ILE A 88 0.60 19.09 3.35
CA ILE A 88 0.61 19.93 2.14
C ILE A 88 -0.54 19.62 1.17
N GLY A 89 -1.46 18.72 1.54
CA GLY A 89 -2.65 18.38 0.77
C GLY A 89 -2.41 17.51 -0.48
N VAL A 90 -1.24 16.90 -0.62
CA VAL A 90 -0.91 15.99 -1.74
C VAL A 90 -1.55 14.61 -1.57
N ILE A 91 -1.77 14.19 -0.33
CA ILE A 91 -2.55 13.00 0.01
C ILE A 91 -3.69 13.37 0.96
N ALA A 92 -4.76 12.56 0.97
CA ALA A 92 -6.02 12.89 1.65
C ALA A 92 -5.96 13.02 3.18
N GLY A 93 -4.83 12.71 3.80
CA GLY A 93 -4.63 12.80 5.24
C GLY A 93 -3.55 11.84 5.75
N PRO A 94 -3.22 11.87 7.03
CA PRO A 94 -2.34 10.86 7.60
C PRO A 94 -2.98 9.50 7.41
N VAL A 95 -2.17 8.51 7.01
CA VAL A 95 -2.62 7.12 6.91
C VAL A 95 -3.13 6.68 8.28
N SER A 96 -4.39 6.31 8.35
CA SER A 96 -5.01 5.82 9.59
C SER A 96 -4.56 4.38 9.85
N GLU A 97 -4.09 4.10 11.05
CA GLU A 97 -3.58 2.77 11.45
C GLU A 97 -4.67 1.67 11.51
N ASN A 98 -5.93 2.02 11.30
CA ASN A 98 -7.04 1.07 11.37
C ASN A 98 -7.88 1.00 10.09
N LYS A 99 -7.47 1.68 9.02
CA LYS A 99 -8.28 1.83 7.82
C LYS A 99 -7.81 0.95 6.69
N VAL A 100 -8.72 0.18 6.11
CA VAL A 100 -8.46 -0.75 5.00
C VAL A 100 -9.17 -0.28 3.74
N ALA A 101 -8.46 -0.25 2.61
CA ALA A 101 -9.08 -0.14 1.28
C ALA A 101 -9.22 -1.55 0.69
N LEU A 102 -10.46 -1.98 0.44
CA LEU A 102 -10.77 -3.30 -0.12
C LEU A 102 -11.35 -3.15 -1.52
N LEU A 103 -10.77 -3.83 -2.51
CA LEU A 103 -11.17 -3.77 -3.91
C LEU A 103 -11.06 -5.15 -4.58
N ILE A 104 -12.19 -5.73 -4.95
CA ILE A 104 -12.26 -7.04 -5.59
C ILE A 104 -12.84 -6.93 -7.01
N ASN A 105 -12.15 -7.50 -7.98
CA ASN A 105 -12.68 -7.69 -9.34
C ASN A 105 -13.41 -9.02 -9.42
N GLU A 106 -14.74 -8.96 -9.40
CA GLU A 106 -15.59 -10.13 -9.41
C GLU A 106 -16.09 -10.47 -10.81
N LYS A 107 -16.10 -11.76 -11.11
CA LYS A 107 -16.78 -12.36 -12.26
C LYS A 107 -17.79 -13.39 -11.78
N SER A 108 -19.03 -12.97 -11.72
CA SER A 108 -20.17 -13.82 -11.39
C SER A 108 -20.67 -14.53 -12.65
N PHE A 109 -21.14 -15.77 -12.50
CA PHE A 109 -21.78 -16.49 -13.63
C PHE A 109 -23.25 -16.14 -13.80
N THR A 110 -23.90 -15.57 -12.77
CA THR A 110 -25.30 -15.13 -12.83
C THR A 110 -25.46 -13.69 -13.30
N THR A 111 -24.36 -12.89 -13.29
CA THR A 111 -24.39 -11.49 -13.67
C THR A 111 -23.81 -11.28 -15.07
N ALA A 112 -24.44 -10.41 -15.84
CA ALA A 112 -23.92 -10.02 -17.16
C ALA A 112 -22.52 -9.38 -17.05
N PRO A 113 -21.64 -9.59 -18.03
CA PRO A 113 -20.33 -8.94 -18.07
C PRO A 113 -20.49 -7.41 -18.02
N VAL A 114 -19.70 -6.76 -17.16
CA VAL A 114 -19.68 -5.30 -17.01
C VAL A 114 -18.52 -4.70 -17.80
N THR A 115 -18.67 -3.44 -18.20
CA THR A 115 -17.68 -2.71 -19.00
C THR A 115 -16.62 -2.04 -18.14
N SER A 116 -16.96 -1.65 -16.91
CA SER A 116 -16.06 -1.01 -15.96
C SER A 116 -16.03 -1.73 -14.62
N PHE A 117 -14.86 -1.74 -13.98
CA PHE A 117 -14.67 -2.23 -12.61
C PHE A 117 -15.63 -1.57 -11.60
N TRP A 118 -16.01 -0.33 -11.84
CA TRP A 118 -16.83 0.45 -10.93
C TRP A 118 -18.34 0.29 -11.11
N ASP A 119 -18.78 -0.40 -12.18
CA ASP A 119 -20.20 -0.51 -12.52
C ASP A 119 -20.97 -1.53 -11.67
N ILE A 120 -20.25 -2.39 -10.94
CA ILE A 120 -20.88 -3.35 -10.02
C ILE A 120 -20.38 -3.17 -8.60
N ILE A 121 -21.21 -3.60 -7.66
CA ILE A 121 -20.80 -3.86 -6.28
C ILE A 121 -20.64 -5.38 -6.16
N PRO A 122 -19.39 -5.89 -6.04
CA PRO A 122 -19.15 -7.33 -5.97
C PRO A 122 -19.75 -7.95 -4.70
N ILE A 123 -20.38 -9.11 -4.86
CA ILE A 123 -20.93 -9.87 -3.72
C ILE A 123 -19.81 -10.24 -2.73
N SER A 124 -18.70 -10.77 -3.26
CA SER A 124 -17.54 -11.14 -2.47
C SER A 124 -16.92 -9.97 -1.70
N GLU A 125 -16.87 -8.77 -2.28
CA GLU A 125 -16.37 -7.56 -1.62
C GLU A 125 -17.31 -7.12 -0.50
N THR A 126 -18.62 -7.15 -0.74
CA THR A 126 -19.63 -6.78 0.25
C THR A 126 -19.59 -7.72 1.46
N GLN A 127 -19.57 -9.03 1.24
CA GLN A 127 -19.52 -10.03 2.30
C GLN A 127 -18.19 -9.95 3.08
N LEU A 128 -17.07 -9.82 2.38
CA LEU A 128 -15.77 -9.67 3.03
C LEU A 128 -15.69 -8.38 3.84
N THR A 129 -16.25 -7.28 3.33
CA THR A 129 -16.34 -6.00 4.06
C THR A 129 -17.13 -6.16 5.36
N SER A 130 -18.31 -6.80 5.31
CA SER A 130 -19.12 -7.06 6.50
C SER A 130 -18.36 -7.84 7.56
N ASN A 131 -17.76 -8.95 7.16
CA ASN A 131 -16.99 -9.82 8.06
C ASN A 131 -15.76 -9.11 8.67
N LEU A 132 -15.09 -8.23 7.92
CA LEU A 132 -13.97 -7.45 8.43
C LEU A 132 -14.42 -6.37 9.42
N ILE A 133 -15.55 -5.70 9.17
CA ILE A 133 -16.15 -4.70 10.07
C ILE A 133 -16.58 -5.38 11.38
N GLU A 134 -17.21 -6.55 11.33
CA GLU A 134 -17.54 -7.35 12.51
C GLU A 134 -16.29 -7.74 13.32
N GLY A 135 -15.16 -7.95 12.63
CA GLY A 135 -13.84 -8.14 13.23
C GLY A 135 -13.18 -6.86 13.76
N GLY A 136 -13.88 -5.71 13.78
CA GLY A 136 -13.38 -4.44 14.32
C GLY A 136 -12.44 -3.68 13.37
N ILE A 137 -12.45 -3.98 12.08
CA ILE A 137 -11.61 -3.35 11.07
C ILE A 137 -12.42 -2.27 10.34
N GLU A 138 -11.90 -1.06 10.25
CA GLU A 138 -12.50 0.02 9.46
C GLU A 138 -12.22 -0.21 7.97
N VAL A 139 -13.27 -0.41 7.17
CA VAL A 139 -13.16 -0.60 5.72
C VAL A 139 -13.77 0.60 5.00
N MET A 140 -13.01 1.16 4.06
CA MET A 140 -13.51 2.26 3.22
C MET A 140 -14.59 1.80 2.27
N SER A 141 -15.60 2.65 2.07
CA SER A 141 -16.64 2.35 1.11
C SER A 141 -16.12 2.39 -0.33
N ARG A 142 -16.65 1.50 -1.17
CA ARG A 142 -16.33 1.45 -2.61
C ARG A 142 -16.66 2.77 -3.31
N THR A 143 -17.71 3.47 -2.88
CA THR A 143 -18.11 4.77 -3.45
C THR A 143 -17.05 5.83 -3.23
N GLU A 144 -16.52 5.95 -2.01
CA GLU A 144 -15.42 6.87 -1.70
C GLU A 144 -14.16 6.55 -2.51
N LEU A 145 -13.82 5.27 -2.62
CA LEU A 145 -12.67 4.83 -3.41
C LEU A 145 -12.83 5.14 -4.90
N ARG A 146 -14.05 5.01 -5.45
CA ARG A 146 -14.35 5.35 -6.85
C ARG A 146 -14.06 6.81 -7.18
N GLU A 147 -14.34 7.74 -6.27
CA GLU A 147 -14.13 9.17 -6.49
C GLU A 147 -12.64 9.56 -6.56
N ILE A 148 -11.78 8.83 -5.85
CA ILE A 148 -10.38 9.20 -5.67
C ILE A 148 -9.39 8.31 -6.42
N ILE A 149 -9.81 7.11 -6.87
CA ILE A 149 -8.95 6.12 -7.51
C ILE A 149 -9.40 5.82 -8.92
N SER A 150 -8.50 5.92 -9.89
CA SER A 150 -8.79 5.52 -11.26
C SER A 150 -8.86 3.99 -11.41
N GLU A 151 -9.76 3.52 -12.28
CA GLU A 151 -9.91 2.09 -12.61
C GLU A 151 -8.57 1.45 -13.03
N LYS A 152 -7.79 2.14 -13.86
CA LYS A 152 -6.46 1.68 -14.30
C LYS A 152 -5.54 1.36 -13.12
N THR A 153 -5.56 2.19 -12.07
CA THR A 153 -4.75 1.98 -10.87
C THR A 153 -5.22 0.74 -10.11
N VAL A 154 -6.53 0.56 -9.95
CA VAL A 154 -7.10 -0.61 -9.29
C VAL A 154 -6.75 -1.89 -10.02
N LEU A 155 -6.98 -1.95 -11.32
CA LEU A 155 -6.70 -3.14 -12.13
C LEU A 155 -5.20 -3.47 -12.15
N SER A 156 -4.33 -2.46 -12.12
CA SER A 156 -2.88 -2.65 -12.00
C SER A 156 -2.49 -3.25 -10.65
N ALA A 157 -3.08 -2.78 -9.55
CA ALA A 157 -2.85 -3.31 -8.20
C ALA A 157 -3.32 -4.77 -8.08
N ILE A 158 -4.50 -5.10 -8.59
CA ILE A 158 -5.04 -6.47 -8.65
C ILE A 158 -4.09 -7.41 -9.40
N LYS A 159 -3.50 -6.96 -10.51
CA LYS A 159 -2.48 -7.71 -11.27
C LYS A 159 -1.16 -7.89 -10.50
N GLY A 160 -0.98 -7.23 -9.36
CA GLY A 160 0.17 -7.40 -8.47
C GLY A 160 1.17 -6.25 -8.47
N ASN A 161 0.84 -5.10 -9.05
CA ASN A 161 1.69 -3.93 -8.98
C ASN A 161 1.58 -3.28 -7.59
N LEU A 162 2.65 -3.41 -6.79
CA LEU A 162 2.69 -2.91 -5.41
C LEU A 162 2.67 -1.37 -5.34
N SER A 163 3.28 -0.69 -6.30
CA SER A 163 3.25 0.79 -6.37
C SER A 163 1.83 1.29 -6.61
N SER A 164 1.04 0.59 -7.45
CA SER A 164 -0.38 0.92 -7.64
C SER A 164 -1.21 0.65 -6.39
N ALA A 165 -0.96 -0.45 -5.66
CA ALA A 165 -1.62 -0.72 -4.39
C ALA A 165 -1.27 0.35 -3.35
N ARG A 166 0.01 0.72 -3.25
CA ARG A 166 0.46 1.83 -2.39
C ARG A 166 -0.24 3.15 -2.73
N LYS A 167 -0.35 3.50 -4.02
CA LYS A 167 -1.05 4.71 -4.47
C LYS A 167 -2.51 4.71 -4.03
N ILE A 168 -3.19 3.57 -4.09
CA ILE A 168 -4.56 3.41 -3.56
C ILE A 168 -4.58 3.76 -2.06
N GLY A 169 -3.72 3.13 -1.26
CA GLY A 169 -3.68 3.34 0.18
C GLY A 169 -3.38 4.78 0.58
N LEU A 170 -2.42 5.43 -0.10
CA LEU A 170 -2.08 6.84 0.15
C LEU A 170 -3.24 7.79 -0.16
N LYS A 171 -3.93 7.59 -1.29
CA LYS A 171 -5.10 8.40 -1.65
C LYS A 171 -6.28 8.15 -0.72
N ALA A 172 -6.45 6.92 -0.30
CA ALA A 172 -7.50 6.48 0.62
C ALA A 172 -7.22 6.85 2.08
N GLY A 173 -5.97 7.19 2.45
CA GLY A 173 -5.56 7.33 3.85
C GLY A 173 -5.64 6.00 4.61
N ALA A 174 -5.52 4.87 3.91
CA ALA A 174 -5.59 3.52 4.48
C ALA A 174 -4.18 2.96 4.72
N ASP A 175 -3.96 2.31 5.86
CA ASP A 175 -2.68 1.66 6.19
C ASP A 175 -2.49 0.36 5.39
N ILE A 176 -3.59 -0.29 5.05
CA ILE A 176 -3.61 -1.56 4.33
C ILE A 176 -4.50 -1.46 3.09
N VAL A 177 -4.03 -2.06 2.00
CA VAL A 177 -4.80 -2.25 0.78
C VAL A 177 -4.98 -3.74 0.54
N ILE A 178 -6.24 -4.18 0.44
CA ILE A 178 -6.60 -5.54 0.07
C ILE A 178 -7.16 -5.49 -1.35
N VAL A 179 -6.49 -6.14 -2.28
CA VAL A 179 -6.92 -6.23 -3.67
C VAL A 179 -7.04 -7.68 -4.11
N GLY A 180 -8.02 -7.98 -4.94
CA GLY A 180 -8.21 -9.36 -5.34
C GLY A 180 -9.10 -9.59 -6.54
N THR A 181 -9.32 -10.87 -6.80
CA THR A 181 -10.26 -11.37 -7.81
C THR A 181 -11.20 -12.37 -7.18
N ALA A 182 -12.46 -12.34 -7.58
CA ALA A 182 -13.44 -13.36 -7.21
C ALA A 182 -14.08 -13.92 -8.48
N VAL A 183 -14.33 -15.21 -8.51
CA VAL A 183 -14.94 -15.90 -9.65
C VAL A 183 -15.88 -16.97 -9.15
N SER A 184 -17.11 -16.97 -9.64
CA SER A 184 -18.06 -18.07 -9.46
C SER A 184 -18.20 -18.90 -10.73
N LYS A 185 -18.54 -20.17 -10.58
CA LYS A 185 -18.80 -21.10 -11.68
C LYS A 185 -19.86 -22.13 -11.30
N LEU A 186 -20.76 -22.39 -12.23
CA LEU A 186 -21.61 -23.57 -12.14
C LEU A 186 -20.75 -24.82 -12.43
N ARG A 187 -20.70 -25.74 -11.49
CA ARG A 187 -19.90 -26.98 -11.58
C ARG A 187 -20.70 -28.17 -12.07
N GLY A 188 -22.00 -28.18 -11.80
CA GLY A 188 -22.87 -29.25 -12.22
C GLY A 188 -24.32 -28.95 -11.91
N GLU A 189 -25.20 -29.64 -12.60
CA GLU A 189 -26.65 -29.57 -12.41
C GLU A 189 -27.17 -31.02 -12.34
N ASN A 190 -27.92 -31.33 -11.29
CA ASN A 190 -28.63 -32.60 -11.19
C ASN A 190 -30.07 -32.40 -11.70
N ALA A 191 -30.29 -32.74 -12.96
CA ALA A 191 -31.58 -32.54 -13.61
C ALA A 191 -32.74 -33.36 -12.97
N LYS A 192 -32.44 -34.38 -12.17
CA LYS A 192 -33.49 -35.15 -11.48
C LYS A 192 -33.98 -34.48 -10.21
N GLU A 193 -33.11 -33.70 -9.56
CA GLU A 193 -33.39 -33.06 -8.28
C GLU A 193 -33.43 -31.51 -8.43
N ASP A 194 -33.27 -30.99 -9.65
CA ASP A 194 -33.13 -29.56 -9.96
C ASP A 194 -32.08 -28.83 -9.09
N ILE A 195 -31.07 -29.58 -8.62
CA ILE A 195 -30.01 -29.05 -7.74
C ILE A 195 -28.82 -28.58 -8.61
N LYS A 196 -28.45 -27.31 -8.41
CA LYS A 196 -27.29 -26.66 -9.01
C LYS A 196 -26.12 -26.62 -8.04
N THR A 197 -24.94 -27.01 -8.52
CA THR A 197 -23.70 -26.96 -7.71
C THR A 197 -22.86 -25.79 -8.19
N VAL A 198 -22.68 -24.78 -7.33
CA VAL A 198 -21.91 -23.58 -7.60
C VAL A 198 -20.66 -23.54 -6.74
N GLN A 199 -19.55 -23.17 -7.37
CA GLN A 199 -18.28 -22.94 -6.69
C GLN A 199 -17.88 -21.48 -6.84
N ALA A 200 -17.57 -20.80 -5.72
CA ALA A 200 -16.95 -19.49 -5.66
C ALA A 200 -15.48 -19.61 -5.21
N ASN A 201 -14.60 -18.83 -5.81
CA ASN A 201 -13.19 -18.70 -5.43
C ASN A 201 -12.87 -17.22 -5.24
N ILE A 202 -12.23 -16.87 -4.14
CA ILE A 202 -11.77 -15.51 -3.85
C ILE A 202 -10.26 -15.56 -3.60
N ASN A 203 -9.51 -14.77 -4.36
CA ASN A 203 -8.07 -14.61 -4.19
C ASN A 203 -7.77 -13.17 -3.84
N VAL A 204 -7.06 -12.94 -2.74
CA VAL A 204 -6.70 -11.60 -2.30
C VAL A 204 -5.22 -11.48 -1.96
N LYS A 205 -4.72 -10.25 -2.05
CA LYS A 205 -3.40 -9.82 -1.63
C LYS A 205 -3.58 -8.66 -0.67
N MET A 206 -2.92 -8.72 0.49
CA MET A 206 -2.87 -7.67 1.49
C MET A 206 -1.52 -6.96 1.40
N VAL A 207 -1.53 -5.66 1.16
CA VAL A 207 -0.36 -4.82 0.90
C VAL A 207 -0.29 -3.70 1.93
N SER A 208 0.89 -3.49 2.51
CA SER A 208 1.17 -2.32 3.35
C SER A 208 1.32 -1.07 2.50
N THR A 209 0.57 -0.03 2.84
CA THR A 209 0.67 1.27 2.17
C THR A 209 2.01 1.94 2.46
N LEU A 210 2.47 1.91 3.71
CA LEU A 210 3.67 2.61 4.13
C LEU A 210 4.95 1.95 3.60
N GLU A 211 5.02 0.62 3.69
CA GLU A 211 6.22 -0.15 3.33
C GLU A 211 6.22 -0.60 1.87
N SER A 212 5.09 -0.46 1.14
CA SER A 212 4.91 -1.01 -0.21
C SER A 212 5.24 -2.52 -0.27
N LEU A 213 4.88 -3.25 0.79
CA LEU A 213 5.21 -4.65 0.99
C LEU A 213 3.97 -5.52 0.90
N LEU A 214 4.08 -6.66 0.21
CA LEU A 214 3.08 -7.72 0.29
C LEU A 214 3.15 -8.38 1.67
N ILE A 215 2.11 -8.17 2.49
CA ILE A 215 2.03 -8.76 3.83
C ILE A 215 1.64 -10.23 3.73
N THR A 216 0.60 -10.52 2.97
CA THR A 216 0.11 -11.89 2.73
C THR A 216 -0.73 -11.97 1.46
N ALA A 217 -0.89 -13.19 0.97
CA ALA A 217 -1.84 -13.52 -0.09
C ALA A 217 -2.58 -14.81 0.29
N LYS A 218 -3.86 -14.85 0.01
CA LYS A 218 -4.69 -16.01 0.35
C LYS A 218 -5.76 -16.24 -0.70
N THR A 219 -6.03 -17.52 -0.96
CA THR A 219 -7.15 -17.96 -1.77
C THR A 219 -8.04 -18.84 -0.93
N GLU A 220 -9.33 -18.55 -0.95
CA GLU A 220 -10.36 -19.41 -0.36
C GLU A 220 -11.43 -19.74 -1.37
N PHE A 221 -12.09 -20.88 -1.16
CA PHE A 221 -13.18 -21.31 -2.01
C PHE A 221 -14.29 -21.97 -1.18
N SER A 222 -15.48 -21.94 -1.76
CA SER A 222 -16.62 -22.69 -1.24
C SER A 222 -17.42 -23.29 -2.39
N THR A 223 -18.11 -24.38 -2.10
CA THR A 223 -18.99 -25.08 -3.05
C THR A 223 -20.33 -25.33 -2.39
N ILE A 224 -21.38 -24.81 -2.96
CA ILE A 224 -22.77 -24.89 -2.44
C ILE A 224 -23.65 -25.59 -3.44
N LYS A 225 -24.61 -26.33 -2.92
CA LYS A 225 -25.67 -27.00 -3.68
C LYS A 225 -27.01 -26.37 -3.32
N HIS A 226 -27.75 -25.88 -4.29
CA HIS A 226 -29.04 -25.23 -4.08
C HIS A 226 -29.92 -25.36 -5.34
N GLU A 227 -31.23 -25.35 -5.20
CA GLU A 227 -32.17 -25.37 -6.32
C GLU A 227 -32.08 -24.07 -7.13
N ASN A 228 -31.87 -22.95 -6.46
CA ASN A 228 -31.69 -21.65 -7.10
C ASN A 228 -30.19 -21.34 -7.30
N ALA A 229 -29.79 -21.11 -8.56
CA ALA A 229 -28.39 -20.84 -8.92
C ALA A 229 -27.84 -19.54 -8.30
N LEU A 230 -28.66 -18.49 -8.23
CA LEU A 230 -28.26 -17.21 -7.62
C LEU A 230 -28.06 -17.36 -6.11
N GLN A 231 -28.97 -18.08 -5.45
CA GLN A 231 -28.83 -18.33 -4.01
C GLN A 231 -27.59 -19.17 -3.71
N ALA A 232 -27.33 -20.21 -4.52
CA ALA A 232 -26.08 -20.99 -4.40
C ALA A 232 -24.83 -20.13 -4.59
N GLU A 233 -24.85 -19.15 -5.49
CA GLU A 233 -23.74 -18.22 -5.72
C GLU A 233 -23.51 -17.29 -4.52
N LEU A 234 -24.60 -16.69 -4.00
CA LEU A 234 -24.54 -15.82 -2.82
C LEU A 234 -23.95 -16.55 -1.62
N GLU A 235 -24.46 -17.73 -1.31
CA GLU A 235 -23.98 -18.56 -0.19
C GLU A 235 -22.53 -19.05 -0.41
N ALA A 236 -22.14 -19.33 -1.66
CA ALA A 236 -20.76 -19.74 -1.97
C ALA A 236 -19.77 -18.59 -1.76
N PHE A 237 -20.12 -17.35 -2.17
CA PHE A 237 -19.31 -16.18 -1.90
C PHE A 237 -19.26 -15.83 -0.41
N ASP A 238 -20.40 -15.95 0.28
CA ASP A 238 -20.49 -15.69 1.72
C ASP A 238 -19.55 -16.64 2.50
N SER A 239 -19.71 -17.95 2.32
CA SER A 239 -18.87 -18.95 2.97
C SER A 239 -17.37 -18.82 2.63
N ALA A 240 -17.01 -18.43 1.40
CA ALA A 240 -15.64 -18.20 1.03
C ALA A 240 -15.08 -16.91 1.68
N SER A 241 -15.91 -15.86 1.79
CA SER A 241 -15.56 -14.59 2.42
C SER A 241 -15.36 -14.72 3.92
N GLU A 242 -16.20 -15.51 4.61
CA GLU A 242 -16.07 -15.81 6.04
C GLU A 242 -14.73 -16.49 6.35
N LYS A 243 -14.39 -17.55 5.59
CA LYS A 243 -13.08 -18.22 5.73
C LYS A 243 -11.93 -17.28 5.49
N LEU A 244 -12.06 -16.41 4.50
CA LEU A 244 -11.02 -15.43 4.16
C LEU A 244 -10.87 -14.37 5.25
N ALA A 245 -11.96 -13.83 5.78
CA ALA A 245 -11.95 -12.87 6.88
C ALA A 245 -11.32 -13.46 8.15
N SER A 246 -11.64 -14.71 8.48
CA SER A 246 -11.05 -15.44 9.61
C SER A 246 -9.52 -15.58 9.50
N PHE A 247 -8.96 -15.55 8.29
CA PHE A 247 -7.52 -15.53 8.06
C PHE A 247 -6.95 -14.10 8.03
N LEU A 248 -7.64 -13.16 7.37
CA LEU A 248 -7.13 -11.82 7.14
C LEU A 248 -7.12 -10.96 8.42
N ALA A 249 -8.18 -11.02 9.24
CA ALA A 249 -8.27 -10.21 10.44
C ALA A 249 -7.12 -10.48 11.44
N PRO A 250 -6.79 -11.74 11.82
CA PRO A 250 -5.64 -12.02 12.66
C PRO A 250 -4.29 -11.66 12.00
N SER A 251 -4.20 -11.78 10.67
CA SER A 251 -2.98 -11.43 9.93
C SER A 251 -2.72 -9.94 9.95
N LEU A 252 -3.78 -9.14 9.86
CA LEU A 252 -3.76 -7.68 9.95
C LEU A 252 -3.38 -7.22 11.36
N HIS A 253 -4.00 -7.79 12.40
CA HIS A 253 -3.64 -7.48 13.79
C HIS A 253 -2.16 -7.77 14.07
N ARG A 254 -1.68 -8.97 13.72
CA ARG A 254 -0.27 -9.35 13.89
C ARG A 254 0.70 -8.43 13.14
N TYR A 255 0.32 -7.95 11.96
CA TYR A 255 1.14 -7.01 11.20
C TYR A 255 1.24 -5.66 11.91
N ARG A 256 0.12 -5.13 12.42
CA ARG A 256 0.06 -3.87 13.16
C ARG A 256 0.83 -3.94 14.49
N GLU A 257 0.69 -5.03 15.25
CA GLU A 257 1.45 -5.26 16.49
C GLU A 257 2.96 -5.26 16.24
N LYS A 258 3.43 -5.95 15.21
CA LYS A 258 4.86 -5.97 14.84
C LYS A 258 5.37 -4.59 14.40
N GLY A 259 4.56 -3.80 13.75
CA GLY A 259 4.87 -2.41 13.39
C GLY A 259 4.98 -1.50 14.62
N ALA A 260 4.15 -1.72 15.63
CA ALA A 260 4.18 -0.99 16.89
C ALA A 260 5.37 -1.38 17.78
N GLU A 261 5.82 -2.64 17.72
CA GLU A 261 6.96 -3.16 18.50
C GLU A 261 8.33 -2.84 17.89
N ALA A 262 8.39 -2.31 16.66
CA ALA A 262 9.66 -1.89 16.08
C ALA A 262 10.25 -0.77 16.94
N PRO A 263 11.29 -1.04 17.79
CA PRO A 263 11.79 -0.05 18.72
C PRO A 263 12.28 1.14 17.91
N VAL A 264 11.81 2.33 18.29
CA VAL A 264 12.47 3.57 17.92
C VAL A 264 13.89 3.49 18.50
N LYS A 265 14.82 2.88 17.79
CA LYS A 265 16.22 2.94 18.14
C LYS A 265 16.57 4.42 18.11
N LYS A 266 16.64 5.03 19.31
CA LYS A 266 17.25 6.34 19.49
C LYS A 266 18.58 6.27 18.76
N VAL A 267 18.71 7.09 17.73
CA VAL A 267 20.01 7.33 17.08
C VAL A 267 20.94 7.77 18.19
N PRO A 268 22.08 7.11 18.45
CA PRO A 268 23.07 7.65 19.34
C PRO A 268 23.41 9.05 18.80
N GLU A 269 23.28 10.08 19.62
CA GLU A 269 23.86 11.38 19.32
C GLU A 269 25.30 11.12 18.91
N ALA A 270 25.65 11.51 17.68
CA ALA A 270 27.03 11.46 17.25
C ALA A 270 27.84 12.33 18.21
N SER A 271 28.55 11.70 19.13
CA SER A 271 29.52 12.38 19.96
C SER A 271 30.41 13.22 19.07
N PRO A 272 30.61 14.49 19.35
CA PRO A 272 31.58 15.27 18.61
C PRO A 272 32.94 14.58 18.73
N LEU A 273 33.52 14.20 17.59
CA LEU A 273 34.88 13.70 17.55
C LEU A 273 35.78 14.75 18.20
N SER A 274 36.25 14.46 19.42
CA SER A 274 37.23 15.27 20.10
C SER A 274 38.50 15.24 19.24
N MET A 275 38.92 16.41 18.81
CA MET A 275 40.23 16.63 18.18
C MET A 275 41.31 16.60 19.28
N SER A 276 41.60 15.40 19.80
CA SER A 276 42.76 15.21 20.69
C SER A 276 43.19 13.77 20.61
N ASP A 277 43.74 13.39 19.46
CA ASP A 277 44.69 12.30 19.28
C ASP A 277 45.26 12.38 17.86
N MET A 278 46.15 13.33 17.68
CA MET A 278 47.28 13.30 16.74
C MET A 278 48.45 14.07 17.31
#